data_099d7338051ab26e10615dcf703cb40b
#
_entry.id   099d7338051ab26e10615dcf703cb40b
#
_cell.length_a   1.000
_cell.length_b   1.000
_cell.length_c   1.000
_cell.angle_alpha   90.00
_cell.angle_beta   90.00
_cell.angle_gamma   90.00
#
_symmetry.space_group_name_H-M   'P 1'
#
loop_
_entity.id
_entity.type
_entity.pdbx_description
1 polymer ?
#
loop_
_entity_poly.entity_id
_entity_poly.type
_entity_poly.pdbx_seq_one_letter_code
_entity_poly.pdbx_strand_id
1 'polypeptide(L)'
;MGVGIKLFQLLIRQKLTGKGLKGKQVTPQIVSYAVTKACNLRCLHCHADARDAFPNELTLREATQAIDEMAFLGTEALIFSGGEPLLRKEFVLKLADYCIDVGIIPAMLTNGVLINHKVAYELKEAGIMAVGIPIDSPEAKLHDRLRNVQEPLTKR
;
A
#
# COMPACT_ATOMS: atom_id res chain seq x y z
N MET A 1 13.08 -25.48 -6.61
CA MET A 1 13.77 -24.17 -6.65
C MET A 1 13.15 -23.35 -7.76
N GLY A 2 12.40 -22.33 -7.40
CA GLY A 2 11.59 -21.56 -8.33
C GLY A 2 12.41 -20.60 -9.20
N VAL A 3 11.83 -20.19 -10.32
CA VAL A 3 12.42 -19.26 -11.31
C VAL A 3 12.86 -17.94 -10.66
N GLY A 4 12.17 -17.48 -9.61
CA GLY A 4 12.50 -16.26 -8.86
C GLY A 4 13.88 -16.31 -8.18
N ILE A 5 14.27 -17.45 -7.60
CA ILE A 5 15.58 -17.60 -6.94
C ILE A 5 16.72 -17.53 -7.97
N LYS A 6 16.51 -18.07 -9.17
CA LYS A 6 17.52 -18.00 -10.24
C LYS A 6 17.68 -16.58 -10.79
N LEU A 7 16.57 -15.86 -10.94
CA LEU A 7 16.60 -14.46 -11.37
C LEU A 7 17.27 -13.57 -10.31
N PHE A 8 16.95 -13.79 -9.04
CA PHE A 8 17.57 -13.14 -7.89
C PHE A 8 19.10 -13.36 -7.87
N GLN A 9 19.56 -14.60 -8.04
CA GLN A 9 21.01 -14.91 -8.10
C GLN A 9 21.70 -14.28 -9.31
N LEU A 10 21.00 -14.18 -10.44
CA LEU A 10 21.53 -13.56 -11.66
C LEU A 10 21.71 -12.03 -11.48
N LEU A 11 20.73 -11.36 -10.86
CA LEU A 11 20.77 -9.92 -10.59
C LEU A 11 21.84 -9.57 -9.54
N ILE A 12 22.00 -10.38 -8.47
CA ILE A 12 23.11 -10.23 -7.52
C ILE A 12 24.44 -10.34 -8.23
N ARG A 13 24.59 -11.36 -9.10
CA ARG A 13 25.83 -11.57 -9.85
C ARG A 13 26.15 -10.39 -10.76
N GLN A 14 25.18 -9.80 -11.42
CA GLN A 14 25.34 -8.59 -12.24
C GLN A 14 25.75 -7.37 -11.41
N LYS A 15 25.14 -7.17 -10.24
CA LYS A 15 25.47 -6.06 -9.33
C LYS A 15 26.88 -6.18 -8.74
N LEU A 16 27.29 -7.41 -8.38
CA LEU A 16 28.61 -7.68 -7.80
C LEU A 16 29.74 -7.71 -8.83
N THR A 17 29.46 -8.00 -10.11
CA THR A 17 30.48 -8.08 -11.15
C THR A 17 30.71 -6.77 -11.91
N GLY A 18 30.01 -5.70 -11.58
CA GLY A 18 30.17 -4.39 -12.22
C GLY A 18 29.84 -4.35 -13.72
N LYS A 19 29.33 -5.46 -14.28
CA LYS A 19 28.82 -5.52 -15.67
C LYS A 19 27.36 -5.14 -15.73
N GLY A 20 27.04 -3.93 -15.24
CA GLY A 20 25.71 -3.36 -15.31
C GLY A 20 25.36 -2.88 -16.70
N LEU A 21 24.07 -2.91 -17.00
CA LEU A 21 23.45 -2.21 -18.12
C LEU A 21 23.98 -0.77 -18.18
N LYS A 22 24.41 -0.31 -19.35
CA LYS A 22 24.82 1.08 -19.59
C LYS A 22 23.59 1.98 -19.47
N GLY A 23 23.31 2.41 -18.25
CA GLY A 23 22.22 3.32 -17.89
C GLY A 23 22.16 3.42 -16.37
N LYS A 24 21.90 4.63 -15.85
CA LYS A 24 21.65 4.84 -14.43
C LYS A 24 20.40 4.04 -14.07
N GLN A 25 20.54 2.94 -13.34
CA GLN A 25 19.40 2.14 -12.89
C GLN A 25 18.66 3.00 -11.86
N VAL A 26 17.52 3.55 -12.25
CA VAL A 26 16.66 4.32 -11.35
C VAL A 26 15.82 3.31 -10.59
N THR A 27 16.15 3.11 -9.33
CA THR A 27 15.36 2.30 -8.42
C THR A 27 14.22 3.15 -7.85
N PRO A 28 12.97 2.68 -7.85
CA PRO A 28 11.88 3.39 -7.17
C PRO A 28 12.10 3.34 -5.66
N GLN A 29 12.45 4.50 -5.08
CA GLN A 29 12.65 4.60 -3.64
C GLN A 29 11.33 4.46 -2.86
N ILE A 30 10.24 4.97 -3.43
CA ILE A 30 8.89 4.90 -2.84
C ILE A 30 7.96 4.22 -3.85
N VAL A 31 7.25 3.20 -3.39
CA VAL A 31 6.27 2.48 -4.18
C VAL A 31 4.89 2.63 -3.55
N SER A 32 3.87 2.91 -4.35
CA SER A 32 2.47 2.85 -3.92
C SER A 32 1.84 1.56 -4.44
N TYR A 33 1.32 0.75 -3.51
CA TYR A 33 0.66 -0.51 -3.81
C TYR A 33 -0.83 -0.40 -3.55
N ALA A 34 -1.63 -0.49 -4.62
CA ALA A 34 -3.08 -0.58 -4.54
C ALA A 34 -3.47 -2.01 -4.12
N VAL A 35 -3.69 -2.25 -2.84
CA VAL A 35 -3.95 -3.59 -2.28
C VAL A 35 -5.31 -4.15 -2.68
N THR A 36 -6.26 -3.29 -3.02
CA THR A 36 -7.59 -3.65 -3.51
C THR A 36 -8.19 -2.52 -4.33
N LYS A 37 -9.07 -2.85 -5.27
CA LYS A 37 -9.95 -1.88 -5.93
C LYS A 37 -11.24 -1.64 -5.15
N ALA A 38 -11.58 -2.50 -4.17
CA ALA A 38 -12.76 -2.31 -3.33
C ALA A 38 -12.64 -1.01 -2.50
N CYS A 39 -13.75 -0.28 -2.39
CA CYS A 39 -13.85 0.89 -1.53
C CYS A 39 -15.24 0.97 -0.90
N ASN A 40 -15.29 1.41 0.35
CA ASN A 40 -16.53 1.68 1.09
C ASN A 40 -17.09 3.07 0.83
N LEU A 41 -16.41 3.90 0.04
CA LEU A 41 -16.87 5.22 -0.42
C LEU A 41 -17.06 5.24 -1.96
N ARG A 42 -17.79 6.28 -2.42
CA ARG A 42 -18.06 6.51 -3.85
C ARG A 42 -17.76 7.96 -4.23
N CYS A 43 -16.52 8.41 -3.91
CA CYS A 43 -16.10 9.80 -4.09
C CYS A 43 -16.31 10.26 -5.54
N LEU A 44 -16.81 11.49 -5.72
CA LEU A 44 -17.09 12.07 -7.04
C LEU A 44 -15.81 12.28 -7.86
N HIS A 45 -14.68 12.50 -7.19
CA HIS A 45 -13.35 12.77 -7.79
C HIS A 45 -12.42 11.56 -7.75
N CYS A 46 -12.94 10.34 -7.54
CA CYS A 46 -12.10 9.14 -7.43
C CYS A 46 -11.42 8.82 -8.77
N HIS A 47 -10.12 9.12 -8.88
CA HIS A 47 -9.35 8.85 -10.09
C HIS A 47 -9.15 7.35 -10.36
N ALA A 48 -9.20 6.50 -9.30
CA ALA A 48 -9.07 5.05 -9.41
C ALA A 48 -10.40 4.35 -9.79
N ASP A 49 -11.50 5.09 -9.84
CA ASP A 49 -12.86 4.54 -9.96
C ASP A 49 -13.05 3.28 -9.09
N ALA A 50 -12.68 3.41 -7.82
CA ALA A 50 -12.71 2.32 -6.87
C ALA A 50 -14.17 1.93 -6.55
N ARG A 51 -14.49 0.64 -6.70
CA ARG A 51 -15.84 0.08 -6.51
C ARG A 51 -15.74 -1.25 -5.78
N ASP A 52 -15.69 -2.33 -6.55
CA ASP A 52 -15.61 -3.69 -6.06
C ASP A 52 -14.18 -4.24 -6.24
N ALA A 53 -13.84 -5.26 -5.48
CA ALA A 53 -12.54 -5.92 -5.60
C ALA A 53 -12.37 -6.55 -7.00
N PHE A 54 -11.14 -6.56 -7.50
CA PHE A 54 -10.82 -7.37 -8.67
C PHE A 54 -10.82 -8.86 -8.30
N PRO A 55 -11.25 -9.74 -9.22
CA PRO A 55 -11.30 -11.18 -8.95
C PRO A 55 -9.90 -11.81 -8.75
N ASN A 56 -8.85 -11.13 -9.22
CA ASN A 56 -7.45 -11.59 -9.22
C ASN A 56 -6.51 -10.64 -8.47
N GLU A 57 -6.97 -10.04 -7.36
CA GLU A 57 -6.08 -9.29 -6.46
C GLU A 57 -5.04 -10.24 -5.86
N LEU A 58 -3.82 -9.73 -5.65
CA LEU A 58 -2.71 -10.53 -5.17
C LEU A 58 -3.04 -11.25 -3.86
N THR A 59 -2.60 -12.50 -3.78
CA THR A 59 -2.55 -13.27 -2.55
C THR A 59 -1.44 -12.76 -1.64
N LEU A 60 -1.47 -13.12 -0.37
CA LEU A 60 -0.41 -12.74 0.59
C LEU A 60 0.97 -13.20 0.08
N ARG A 61 1.07 -14.42 -0.45
CA ARG A 61 2.32 -14.96 -0.97
C ARG A 61 2.86 -14.17 -2.16
N GLU A 62 2.00 -13.81 -3.10
CA GLU A 62 2.42 -13.02 -4.27
C GLU A 62 2.84 -11.61 -3.87
N ALA A 63 2.11 -10.99 -2.92
CA ALA A 63 2.46 -9.67 -2.42
C ALA A 63 3.79 -9.68 -1.66
N THR A 64 4.07 -10.69 -0.81
CA THR A 64 5.38 -10.81 -0.15
C THR A 64 6.50 -11.04 -1.14
N GLN A 65 6.31 -11.83 -2.19
CA GLN A 65 7.30 -11.98 -3.26
C GLN A 65 7.61 -10.65 -3.97
N ALA A 66 6.58 -9.84 -4.24
CA ALA A 66 6.78 -8.51 -4.82
C ALA A 66 7.54 -7.58 -3.87
N ILE A 67 7.26 -7.64 -2.56
CA ILE A 67 7.99 -6.87 -1.53
C ILE A 67 9.47 -7.31 -1.47
N ASP A 68 9.78 -8.59 -1.56
CA ASP A 68 11.16 -9.09 -1.64
C ASP A 68 11.91 -8.50 -2.85
N GLU A 69 11.25 -8.44 -4.00
CA GLU A 69 11.83 -7.85 -5.20
C GLU A 69 12.05 -6.34 -5.04
N MET A 70 11.11 -5.63 -4.42
CA MET A 70 11.25 -4.20 -4.10
C MET A 70 12.42 -3.96 -3.14
N ALA A 71 12.52 -4.75 -2.06
CA ALA A 71 13.63 -4.67 -1.10
C ALA A 71 14.97 -4.91 -1.78
N PHE A 72 15.03 -5.94 -2.62
CA PHE A 72 16.22 -6.25 -3.40
C PHE A 72 16.65 -5.12 -4.35
N LEU A 73 15.68 -4.43 -4.96
CA LEU A 73 15.93 -3.27 -5.82
C LEU A 73 16.33 -2.02 -5.02
N GLY A 74 16.15 -1.99 -3.70
CA GLY A 74 16.49 -0.89 -2.81
C GLY A 74 15.34 0.11 -2.62
N THR A 75 14.08 -0.35 -2.72
CA THR A 75 12.91 0.44 -2.32
C THR A 75 12.98 0.71 -0.81
N GLU A 76 12.78 1.96 -0.42
CA GLU A 76 12.88 2.42 0.97
C GLU A 76 11.52 2.46 1.67
N ALA A 77 10.45 2.75 0.93
CA ALA A 77 9.11 2.86 1.50
C ALA A 77 8.03 2.24 0.60
N LEU A 78 7.04 1.60 1.22
CA LEU A 78 5.86 1.06 0.57
C LEU A 78 4.60 1.70 1.16
N ILE A 79 3.80 2.33 0.29
CA ILE A 79 2.55 2.97 0.68
C ILE A 79 1.39 2.06 0.27
N PHE A 80 0.71 1.47 1.24
CA PHE A 80 -0.52 0.74 1.01
C PHE A 80 -1.64 1.71 0.65
N SER A 81 -2.27 1.51 -0.50
CA SER A 81 -3.33 2.36 -1.04
C SER A 81 -4.35 1.53 -1.83
N GLY A 82 -5.05 2.12 -2.77
CA GLY A 82 -6.00 1.45 -3.67
C GLY A 82 -7.38 2.09 -3.65
N GLY A 83 -8.42 1.28 -3.47
CA GLY A 83 -9.73 1.75 -3.06
C GLY A 83 -9.67 2.15 -1.59
N GLU A 84 -10.00 1.20 -0.69
CA GLU A 84 -9.80 1.37 0.75
C GLU A 84 -8.98 0.18 1.30
N PRO A 85 -7.72 0.38 1.68
CA PRO A 85 -6.85 -0.71 2.12
C PRO A 85 -7.36 -1.42 3.38
N LEU A 86 -8.07 -0.72 4.26
CA LEU A 86 -8.63 -1.30 5.49
C LEU A 86 -9.79 -2.28 5.25
N LEU A 87 -10.33 -2.39 4.02
CA LEU A 87 -11.21 -3.50 3.66
C LEU A 87 -10.46 -4.85 3.58
N ARG A 88 -9.13 -4.79 3.42
CA ARG A 88 -8.22 -5.94 3.52
C ARG A 88 -7.28 -5.79 4.72
N LYS A 89 -7.81 -5.34 5.87
CA LYS A 89 -7.01 -4.97 7.05
C LYS A 89 -5.98 -6.05 7.42
N GLU A 90 -6.40 -7.30 7.61
CA GLU A 90 -5.51 -8.38 8.01
C GLU A 90 -4.38 -8.65 7.00
N PHE A 91 -4.66 -8.45 5.72
CA PHE A 91 -3.67 -8.53 4.66
C PHE A 91 -2.64 -7.40 4.77
N VAL A 92 -3.11 -6.17 4.99
CA VAL A 92 -2.23 -4.99 5.16
C VAL A 92 -1.36 -5.12 6.40
N LEU A 93 -1.93 -5.55 7.55
CA LEU A 93 -1.16 -5.73 8.79
C LEU A 93 -0.01 -6.74 8.60
N LYS A 94 -0.29 -7.90 7.97
CA LYS A 94 0.74 -8.92 7.71
C LYS A 94 1.82 -8.42 6.75
N LEU A 95 1.46 -7.65 5.74
CA LEU A 95 2.44 -7.10 4.80
C LEU A 95 3.25 -5.95 5.42
N ALA A 96 2.64 -5.16 6.32
CA ALA A 96 3.35 -4.10 7.02
C ALA A 96 4.44 -4.67 7.95
N ASP A 97 4.08 -5.68 8.73
CA ASP A 97 5.03 -6.42 9.57
C ASP A 97 6.17 -7.00 8.73
N TYR A 98 5.84 -7.65 7.60
CA TYR A 98 6.82 -8.18 6.67
C TYR A 98 7.72 -7.11 6.03
N CYS A 99 7.19 -5.92 5.74
CA CYS A 99 8.00 -4.80 5.24
C CYS A 99 9.10 -4.41 6.23
N ILE A 100 8.79 -4.37 7.54
CA ILE A 100 9.79 -4.10 8.59
C ILE A 100 10.89 -5.15 8.57
N ASP A 101 10.54 -6.44 8.47
CA ASP A 101 11.50 -7.55 8.44
C ASP A 101 12.50 -7.44 7.28
N VAL A 102 12.07 -6.92 6.13
CA VAL A 102 12.92 -6.75 4.94
C VAL A 102 13.50 -5.34 4.78
N GLY A 103 13.29 -4.46 5.77
CA GLY A 103 13.88 -3.11 5.82
C GLY A 103 13.17 -2.07 4.96
N ILE A 104 11.89 -2.27 4.61
CA ILE A 104 11.04 -1.29 3.91
C ILE A 104 10.13 -0.59 4.93
N ILE A 105 10.01 0.72 4.85
CA ILE A 105 9.14 1.52 5.70
C ILE A 105 7.69 1.42 5.19
N PRO A 106 6.75 0.80 5.95
CA PRO A 106 5.35 0.74 5.56
C PRO A 106 4.60 2.02 5.94
N ALA A 107 3.83 2.55 5.00
CA ALA A 107 2.89 3.66 5.20
C ALA A 107 1.53 3.32 4.59
N MET A 108 0.50 4.09 4.88
CA MET A 108 -0.84 3.84 4.37
C MET A 108 -1.57 5.13 3.98
N LEU A 109 -2.30 5.09 2.87
CA LEU A 109 -3.29 6.09 2.50
C LEU A 109 -4.69 5.47 2.61
N THR A 110 -5.53 6.04 3.45
CA THR A 110 -6.89 5.54 3.73
C THR A 110 -7.89 6.69 3.76
N ASN A 111 -9.15 6.41 3.46
CA ASN A 111 -10.21 7.40 3.65
C ASN A 111 -10.56 7.66 5.13
N GLY A 112 -10.01 6.88 6.05
CA GLY A 112 -10.13 7.06 7.50
C GLY A 112 -11.44 6.54 8.11
N VAL A 113 -12.45 6.18 7.32
CA VAL A 113 -13.78 5.79 7.82
C VAL A 113 -13.75 4.55 8.72
N LEU A 114 -12.83 3.62 8.45
CA LEU A 114 -12.69 2.37 9.20
C LEU A 114 -11.72 2.46 10.38
N ILE A 115 -11.09 3.64 10.60
CA ILE A 115 -10.18 3.83 11.71
C ILE A 115 -10.97 4.10 13.00
N ASN A 116 -10.73 3.27 14.00
CA ASN A 116 -11.10 3.48 15.39
C ASN A 116 -9.87 3.24 16.27
N HIS A 117 -9.98 3.42 17.58
CA HIS A 117 -8.85 3.23 18.51
C HIS A 117 -8.18 1.84 18.38
N LYS A 118 -8.98 0.78 18.19
CA LYS A 118 -8.45 -0.58 18.02
C LYS A 118 -7.66 -0.70 16.72
N VAL A 119 -8.23 -0.24 15.60
CA VAL A 119 -7.56 -0.28 14.29
C VAL A 119 -6.30 0.58 14.30
N ALA A 120 -6.34 1.77 14.90
CA ALA A 120 -5.15 2.63 15.02
C ALA A 120 -4.03 1.93 15.82
N TYR A 121 -4.38 1.25 16.90
CA TYR A 121 -3.42 0.46 17.68
C TYR A 121 -2.84 -0.70 16.86
N GLU A 122 -3.70 -1.48 16.19
CA GLU A 122 -3.26 -2.60 15.33
C GLU A 122 -2.32 -2.16 14.21
N LEU A 123 -2.59 -1.02 13.56
CA LEU A 123 -1.72 -0.44 12.53
C LEU A 123 -0.35 -0.06 13.09
N LYS A 124 -0.32 0.55 14.27
CA LYS A 124 0.92 0.90 14.96
C LYS A 124 1.74 -0.34 15.31
N GLU A 125 1.12 -1.37 15.90
CA GLU A 125 1.79 -2.62 16.27
C GLU A 125 2.35 -3.36 15.04
N ALA A 126 1.66 -3.29 13.89
CA ALA A 126 2.13 -3.84 12.63
C ALA A 126 3.24 -3.01 11.96
N GLY A 127 3.71 -1.93 12.60
CA GLY A 127 4.81 -1.11 12.13
C GLY A 127 4.46 -0.04 11.09
N ILE A 128 3.17 0.26 10.85
CA ILE A 128 2.79 1.38 9.96
C ILE A 128 3.32 2.69 10.54
N MET A 129 4.28 3.30 9.83
CA MET A 129 5.01 4.49 10.29
C MET A 129 4.26 5.80 10.01
N ALA A 130 3.40 5.82 8.99
CA ALA A 130 2.62 7.00 8.63
C ALA A 130 1.27 6.60 8.05
N VAL A 131 0.23 7.36 8.40
CA VAL A 131 -1.11 7.23 7.84
C VAL A 131 -1.54 8.58 7.26
N GLY A 132 -1.81 8.61 5.96
CA GLY A 132 -2.37 9.77 5.28
C GLY A 132 -3.89 9.64 5.15
N ILE A 133 -4.61 10.64 5.64
CA ILE A 133 -6.07 10.75 5.51
C ILE A 133 -6.36 12.05 4.76
N PRO A 134 -6.86 11.98 3.51
CA PRO A 134 -7.09 13.17 2.71
C PRO A 134 -8.35 13.93 3.20
N ILE A 135 -8.20 15.24 3.37
CA ILE A 135 -9.27 16.17 3.71
C ILE A 135 -9.48 17.11 2.52
N ASP A 136 -10.64 17.00 1.85
CA ASP A 136 -10.92 17.74 0.62
C ASP A 136 -11.46 19.16 0.87
N SER A 137 -11.98 19.44 2.06
CA SER A 137 -12.51 20.75 2.44
C SER A 137 -12.47 20.95 3.95
N PRO A 138 -12.23 22.19 4.43
CA PRO A 138 -12.43 22.55 5.83
C PRO A 138 -13.93 22.52 6.22
N GLU A 139 -14.84 22.63 5.26
CA GLU A 139 -16.28 22.51 5.49
C GLU A 139 -16.71 21.04 5.44
N ALA A 140 -17.17 20.49 6.57
CA ALA A 140 -17.59 19.09 6.67
C ALA A 140 -18.65 18.71 5.61
N LYS A 141 -19.65 19.57 5.37
CA LYS A 141 -20.70 19.30 4.37
C LYS A 141 -20.14 19.17 2.94
N LEU A 142 -19.15 20.01 2.58
CA LEU A 142 -18.53 19.95 1.27
C LEU A 142 -17.63 18.72 1.14
N HIS A 143 -16.85 18.42 2.19
CA HIS A 143 -16.05 17.19 2.26
C HIS A 143 -16.93 15.95 2.09
N ASP A 144 -18.00 15.81 2.88
CA ASP A 144 -18.91 14.66 2.83
C ASP A 144 -19.57 14.53 1.44
N ARG A 145 -19.96 15.64 0.83
CA ARG A 145 -20.55 15.67 -0.52
C ARG A 145 -19.54 15.18 -1.57
N LEU A 146 -18.29 15.64 -1.52
CA LEU A 146 -17.24 15.20 -2.45
C LEU A 146 -16.93 13.71 -2.29
N ARG A 147 -16.97 13.21 -1.06
CA ARG A 147 -16.77 11.79 -0.72
C ARG A 147 -18.01 10.94 -0.91
N ASN A 148 -19.14 11.55 -1.24
CA ASN A 148 -20.44 10.89 -1.36
C ASN A 148 -20.78 10.05 -0.11
N VAL A 149 -20.52 10.62 1.07
CA VAL A 149 -20.82 9.99 2.36
C VAL A 149 -22.30 10.17 2.65
N GLN A 150 -23.03 9.08 2.84
CA GLN A 150 -24.48 9.13 3.13
C GLN A 150 -24.80 9.53 4.59
N GLU A 151 -23.85 9.29 5.52
CA GLU A 151 -23.97 9.75 6.92
C GLU A 151 -22.84 10.72 7.25
N PRO A 152 -23.15 11.94 7.75
CA PRO A 152 -22.13 12.95 8.03
C PRO A 152 -21.13 12.50 9.09
N LEU A 153 -19.83 12.81 8.88
CA LEU A 153 -18.73 12.53 9.81
C LEU A 153 -18.94 13.13 11.21
N THR A 154 -19.79 14.14 11.34
CA THR A 154 -20.13 14.81 12.61
C THR A 154 -20.92 13.94 13.60
N LYS A 155 -21.29 12.71 13.21
CA LYS A 155 -22.04 11.77 14.06
C LYS A 155 -21.25 10.51 14.44
N ARG A 156 -19.92 10.48 14.20
CA ARG A 156 -19.07 9.30 14.52
C ARG A 156 -18.06 9.58 15.61
#